data_3c2ab73b89820fa46c3ab4b5731461fd
#
_entry.id   3c2ab73b89820fa46c3ab4b5731461fd
#
_cell.length_a   1.000
_cell.length_b   1.000
_cell.length_c   1.000
_cell.angle_alpha   90.00
_cell.angle_beta   90.00
_cell.angle_gamma   90.00
#
_symmetry.space_group_name_H-M   'P 1'
#
loop_
_entity.id
_entity.type
_entity.pdbx_description
1 polymer ?
#
loop_
_entity_poly.entity_id
_entity_poly.type
_entity_poly.pdbx_seq_one_letter_code
_entity_poly.pdbx_strand_id
1 'polypeptide(L)'
;MGITNKQENRRTFVVEDEGVRPTLIIEVVSPRYRQADREIKVVEYARARVEEYVIIDRRTQRGQELDEILGYRLVQGHYQPITPDEEGRIFCATVGLWMSFIEGSLVMVDSETGERLLNSSELAATNQELTATNQELIAAKEEVERQAAEMEALLAKYRERFGNLPENQNL
;
A
#
# COMPACT_ATOMS: atom_id res chain seq x y z
N MET A 1 -4.84 1.71 -19.95
CA MET A 1 -6.31 1.73 -20.09
C MET A 1 -6.86 1.06 -18.81
N GLY A 2 -7.69 1.73 -18.02
CA GLY A 2 -8.13 1.21 -16.72
C GLY A 2 -9.54 0.63 -16.77
N ILE A 3 -9.95 -0.03 -15.68
CA ILE A 3 -11.31 -0.57 -15.49
C ILE A 3 -12.32 0.56 -15.57
N THR A 4 -13.32 0.41 -16.46
CA THR A 4 -14.34 1.44 -16.71
C THR A 4 -15.41 1.52 -15.62
N ASN A 5 -15.67 0.42 -14.92
CA ASN A 5 -16.66 0.34 -13.86
C ASN A 5 -16.04 -0.13 -12.55
N LYS A 6 -15.65 0.83 -11.70
CA LYS A 6 -15.08 0.53 -10.37
C LYS A 6 -16.20 0.15 -9.40
N GLN A 7 -16.39 -1.15 -9.18
CA GLN A 7 -17.25 -1.67 -8.11
C GLN A 7 -16.38 -2.16 -6.95
N GLU A 8 -16.68 -1.72 -5.73
CA GLU A 8 -15.89 -2.07 -4.53
C GLU A 8 -15.99 -3.55 -4.13
N ASN A 9 -17.13 -4.21 -4.43
CA ASN A 9 -17.37 -5.61 -4.06
C ASN A 9 -17.74 -6.45 -5.28
N ARG A 10 -16.73 -6.84 -6.08
CA ARG A 10 -16.93 -7.72 -7.23
C ARG A 10 -16.87 -9.18 -6.80
N ARG A 11 -17.88 -9.95 -7.17
CA ARG A 11 -17.85 -11.42 -7.03
C ARG A 11 -17.17 -12.11 -8.20
N THR A 12 -17.14 -11.48 -9.37
CA THR A 12 -16.63 -12.04 -10.62
C THR A 12 -16.05 -10.92 -11.46
N PHE A 13 -14.95 -11.22 -12.17
CA PHE A 13 -14.37 -10.35 -13.18
C PHE A 13 -14.63 -10.99 -14.55
N VAL A 14 -15.44 -10.33 -15.38
CA VAL A 14 -15.78 -10.80 -16.73
C VAL A 14 -15.05 -9.93 -17.74
N VAL A 15 -14.08 -10.52 -18.45
CA VAL A 15 -13.19 -9.80 -19.38
C VAL A 15 -13.97 -9.11 -20.50
N GLU A 16 -15.04 -9.75 -21.02
CA GLU A 16 -15.89 -9.19 -22.06
C GLU A 16 -16.60 -7.91 -21.60
N ASP A 17 -17.07 -7.89 -20.35
CA ASP A 17 -17.80 -6.75 -19.79
C ASP A 17 -16.86 -5.59 -19.44
N GLU A 18 -15.63 -5.91 -19.01
CA GLU A 18 -14.66 -4.91 -18.59
C GLU A 18 -13.82 -4.35 -19.74
N GLY A 19 -13.74 -5.06 -20.86
CA GLY A 19 -12.89 -4.68 -22.01
C GLY A 19 -11.38 -4.72 -21.73
N VAL A 20 -10.98 -5.18 -20.55
CA VAL A 20 -9.57 -5.31 -20.12
C VAL A 20 -9.34 -6.66 -19.44
N ARG A 21 -8.10 -7.13 -19.46
CA ARG A 21 -7.67 -8.34 -18.76
C ARG A 21 -6.92 -7.99 -17.49
N PRO A 22 -7.01 -8.81 -16.45
CA PRO A 22 -6.11 -8.71 -15.32
C PRO A 22 -4.66 -8.93 -15.78
N THR A 23 -3.75 -8.05 -15.37
CA THR A 23 -2.31 -8.24 -15.60
C THR A 23 -1.67 -9.12 -14.54
N LEU A 24 -2.20 -9.05 -13.32
CA LEU A 24 -1.78 -9.87 -12.17
C LEU A 24 -2.99 -10.49 -11.50
N ILE A 25 -2.88 -11.77 -11.16
CA ILE A 25 -3.81 -12.47 -10.27
C ILE A 25 -3.01 -13.03 -9.09
N ILE A 26 -3.48 -12.78 -7.88
CA ILE A 26 -2.94 -13.35 -6.65
C ILE A 26 -4.00 -14.24 -6.02
N GLU A 27 -3.68 -15.53 -5.83
CA GLU A 27 -4.56 -16.50 -5.19
C GLU A 27 -4.00 -16.91 -3.83
N VAL A 28 -4.86 -16.82 -2.81
CA VAL A 28 -4.56 -17.39 -1.50
C VAL A 28 -5.17 -18.78 -1.45
N VAL A 29 -4.31 -19.79 -1.38
CA VAL A 29 -4.72 -21.20 -1.46
C VAL A 29 -5.51 -21.60 -0.24
N SER A 30 -6.68 -22.19 -0.47
CA SER A 30 -7.40 -22.92 0.57
C SER A 30 -7.12 -24.42 0.46
N PRO A 31 -7.10 -25.18 1.58
CA PRO A 31 -6.77 -26.60 1.56
C PRO A 31 -7.64 -27.42 0.58
N ARG A 32 -8.89 -27.02 0.39
CA ARG A 32 -9.87 -27.68 -0.48
C ARG A 32 -9.55 -27.55 -1.97
N TYR A 33 -9.02 -26.39 -2.39
CA TYR A 33 -8.82 -26.07 -3.80
C TYR A 33 -7.35 -26.03 -4.22
N ARG A 34 -6.46 -26.49 -3.34
CA ARG A 34 -5.01 -26.42 -3.53
C ARG A 34 -4.53 -26.98 -4.86
N GLN A 35 -5.00 -28.16 -5.25
CA GLN A 35 -4.60 -28.77 -6.50
C GLN A 35 -5.07 -27.91 -7.69
N ALA A 36 -6.31 -27.40 -7.64
CA ALA A 36 -6.84 -26.55 -8.69
C ALA A 36 -6.01 -25.26 -8.83
N ASP A 37 -5.68 -24.60 -7.72
CA ASP A 37 -4.92 -23.35 -7.73
C ASP A 37 -3.49 -23.56 -8.25
N ARG A 38 -2.85 -24.68 -7.94
CA ARG A 38 -1.44 -24.95 -8.28
C ARG A 38 -1.24 -25.61 -9.65
N GLU A 39 -2.24 -26.27 -10.20
CA GLU A 39 -2.11 -27.03 -11.44
C GLU A 39 -3.09 -26.55 -12.52
N ILE A 40 -4.37 -26.47 -12.21
CA ILE A 40 -5.41 -26.17 -13.22
C ILE A 40 -5.37 -24.69 -13.57
N LYS A 41 -5.43 -23.80 -12.58
CA LYS A 41 -5.47 -22.35 -12.81
C LYS A 41 -4.19 -21.81 -13.44
N VAL A 42 -3.04 -22.43 -13.20
CA VAL A 42 -1.79 -22.10 -13.88
C VAL A 42 -1.96 -22.20 -15.40
N VAL A 43 -2.61 -23.28 -15.88
CA VAL A 43 -2.87 -23.45 -17.31
C VAL A 43 -3.98 -22.54 -17.80
N GLU A 44 -5.03 -22.37 -17.03
CA GLU A 44 -6.19 -21.54 -17.40
C GLU A 44 -5.82 -20.06 -17.53
N TYR A 45 -5.09 -19.52 -16.55
CA TYR A 45 -4.66 -18.11 -16.56
C TYR A 45 -3.61 -17.82 -17.63
N ALA A 46 -2.72 -18.79 -17.94
CA ALA A 46 -1.82 -18.67 -19.07
C ALA A 46 -2.60 -18.59 -20.41
N ARG A 47 -3.64 -19.43 -20.59
CA ARG A 47 -4.53 -19.38 -21.77
C ARG A 47 -5.33 -18.07 -21.85
N ALA A 48 -5.77 -17.55 -20.70
CA ALA A 48 -6.45 -16.26 -20.58
C ALA A 48 -5.51 -15.06 -20.80
N ARG A 49 -4.20 -15.32 -20.96
CA ARG A 49 -3.14 -14.32 -21.16
C ARG A 49 -3.02 -13.33 -20.00
N VAL A 50 -3.16 -13.80 -18.79
CA VAL A 50 -2.79 -13.05 -17.59
C VAL A 50 -1.26 -13.00 -17.53
N GLU A 51 -0.69 -11.80 -17.37
CA GLU A 51 0.76 -11.63 -17.48
C GLU A 51 1.53 -12.25 -16.31
N GLU A 52 1.00 -12.12 -15.10
CA GLU A 52 1.59 -12.73 -13.90
C GLU A 52 0.52 -13.38 -13.01
N TYR A 53 0.89 -14.54 -12.46
CA TYR A 53 0.07 -15.28 -11.52
C TYR A 53 0.88 -15.64 -10.28
N VAL A 54 0.38 -15.27 -9.10
CA VAL A 54 1.03 -15.51 -7.81
C VAL A 54 0.14 -16.39 -6.96
N ILE A 55 0.72 -17.40 -6.36
CA ILE A 55 0.07 -18.33 -5.44
C ILE A 55 0.68 -18.14 -4.05
N ILE A 56 -0.16 -17.81 -3.10
CA ILE A 56 0.18 -17.72 -1.68
C ILE A 56 -0.38 -18.97 -1.00
N ASP A 57 0.49 -19.89 -0.62
CA ASP A 57 0.11 -21.18 -0.04
C ASP A 57 0.60 -21.30 1.39
N ARG A 58 -0.31 -21.12 2.34
CA ARG A 58 -0.06 -21.32 3.75
C ARG A 58 -0.69 -22.61 4.23
N ARG A 59 0.12 -23.49 4.81
CA ARG A 59 -0.32 -24.82 5.24
C ARG A 59 0.37 -25.27 6.50
N THR A 60 -0.33 -26.11 7.25
CA THR A 60 0.29 -26.87 8.35
C THR A 60 0.62 -28.27 7.85
N GLN A 61 1.88 -28.67 7.91
CA GLN A 61 2.32 -30.00 7.57
C GLN A 61 3.13 -30.57 8.73
N ARG A 62 2.68 -31.70 9.27
CA ARG A 62 3.32 -32.40 10.42
C ARG A 62 3.50 -31.47 11.64
N GLY A 63 2.55 -30.57 11.88
CA GLY A 63 2.60 -29.63 12.99
C GLY A 63 3.49 -28.38 12.77
N GLN A 64 4.08 -28.25 11.58
CA GLN A 64 4.84 -27.06 11.19
C GLN A 64 4.04 -26.22 10.18
N GLU A 65 4.06 -24.91 10.37
CA GLU A 65 3.54 -23.98 9.37
C GLU A 65 4.57 -23.85 8.25
N LEU A 66 4.07 -23.99 7.03
CA LEU A 66 4.83 -23.82 5.80
C LEU A 66 4.17 -22.72 4.98
N ASP A 67 4.88 -21.65 4.80
CA ASP A 67 4.49 -20.53 3.96
C ASP A 67 5.27 -20.57 2.65
N GLU A 68 4.57 -20.57 1.53
CA GLU A 68 5.15 -20.68 0.21
C GLU A 68 4.56 -19.63 -0.72
N ILE A 69 5.40 -18.92 -1.46
CA ILE A 69 4.99 -18.03 -2.55
C ILE A 69 5.51 -18.63 -3.85
N LEU A 70 4.62 -18.85 -4.80
CA LEU A 70 4.96 -19.27 -6.15
C LEU A 70 4.53 -18.18 -7.12
N GLY A 71 5.43 -17.75 -7.97
CA GLY A 71 5.14 -16.79 -9.03
C GLY A 71 5.31 -17.41 -10.40
N TYR A 72 4.46 -16.99 -11.34
CA TYR A 72 4.55 -17.36 -12.74
C TYR A 72 4.44 -16.11 -13.61
N ARG A 73 5.24 -16.03 -14.66
CA ARG A 73 5.21 -14.97 -15.68
C ARG A 73 4.92 -15.56 -17.05
N LEU A 74 4.04 -14.91 -17.80
CA LEU A 74 3.67 -15.34 -19.14
C LEU A 74 4.79 -14.97 -20.12
N VAL A 75 5.43 -16.00 -20.69
CA VAL A 75 6.48 -15.86 -21.71
C VAL A 75 6.08 -16.69 -22.93
N GLN A 76 5.93 -16.04 -24.07
CA GLN A 76 5.55 -16.70 -25.33
C GLN A 76 4.28 -17.58 -25.22
N GLY A 77 3.32 -17.17 -24.41
CA GLY A 77 2.03 -17.84 -24.24
C GLY A 77 2.02 -18.99 -23.20
N HIS A 78 3.11 -19.21 -22.48
CA HIS A 78 3.23 -20.21 -21.43
C HIS A 78 3.76 -19.56 -20.15
N TYR A 79 3.32 -20.06 -19.00
CA TYR A 79 3.87 -19.62 -17.72
C TYR A 79 5.26 -20.24 -17.46
N GLN A 80 6.19 -19.37 -17.11
CA GLN A 80 7.49 -19.74 -16.58
C GLN A 80 7.52 -19.37 -15.09
N PRO A 81 8.05 -20.22 -14.20
CA PRO A 81 8.21 -19.87 -12.79
C PRO A 81 9.09 -18.62 -12.63
N ILE A 82 8.68 -17.72 -11.76
CA ILE A 82 9.53 -16.63 -11.29
C ILE A 82 10.50 -17.21 -10.27
N THR A 83 11.79 -17.12 -10.55
CA THR A 83 12.82 -17.56 -9.62
C THR A 83 12.91 -16.59 -8.45
N PRO A 84 12.76 -17.05 -7.20
CA PRO A 84 13.00 -16.21 -6.04
C PRO A 84 14.46 -15.73 -6.00
N ASP A 85 14.67 -14.55 -5.41
CA ASP A 85 16.02 -14.06 -5.15
C ASP A 85 16.68 -14.79 -3.94
N GLU A 86 17.87 -14.31 -3.53
CA GLU A 86 18.63 -14.88 -2.43
C GLU A 86 17.90 -14.81 -1.08
N GLU A 87 16.95 -13.86 -0.93
CA GLU A 87 16.13 -13.67 0.26
C GLU A 87 14.78 -14.42 0.18
N GLY A 88 14.56 -15.19 -0.89
CA GLY A 88 13.32 -15.92 -1.12
C GLY A 88 12.15 -15.06 -1.58
N ARG A 89 12.40 -13.83 -2.05
CA ARG A 89 11.38 -12.90 -2.56
C ARG A 89 11.13 -13.15 -4.04
N ILE A 90 9.89 -13.01 -4.47
CA ILE A 90 9.52 -12.99 -5.88
C ILE A 90 9.23 -11.57 -6.33
N PHE A 91 9.64 -11.23 -7.54
CA PHE A 91 9.40 -9.92 -8.14
C PHE A 91 8.23 -9.97 -9.11
N CYS A 92 7.16 -9.23 -8.82
CA CYS A 92 6.02 -9.03 -9.69
C CYS A 92 6.22 -7.77 -10.52
N ALA A 93 6.65 -7.95 -11.77
CA ALA A 93 7.02 -6.85 -12.66
C ALA A 93 5.81 -5.99 -13.09
N THR A 94 4.61 -6.61 -13.18
CA THR A 94 3.38 -5.90 -13.57
C THR A 94 2.95 -4.81 -12.60
N VAL A 95 3.35 -4.93 -11.34
CA VAL A 95 3.01 -3.99 -10.26
C VAL A 95 4.23 -3.39 -9.56
N GLY A 96 5.45 -3.80 -9.93
CA GLY A 96 6.68 -3.29 -9.34
C GLY A 96 6.87 -3.68 -7.86
N LEU A 97 6.37 -4.85 -7.45
CA LEU A 97 6.41 -5.28 -6.05
C LEU A 97 7.27 -6.51 -5.84
N TRP A 98 8.07 -6.48 -4.79
CA TRP A 98 8.67 -7.66 -4.18
C TRP A 98 7.71 -8.27 -3.17
N MET A 99 7.56 -9.59 -3.18
CA MET A 99 6.68 -10.33 -2.27
C MET A 99 7.46 -11.43 -1.56
N SER A 100 7.28 -11.53 -0.24
CA SER A 100 7.91 -12.56 0.62
C SER A 100 7.05 -12.88 1.83
N PHE A 101 7.40 -13.95 2.54
CA PHE A 101 6.94 -14.18 3.90
C PHE A 101 8.03 -13.79 4.90
N ILE A 102 7.64 -12.99 5.89
CA ILE A 102 8.48 -12.65 7.04
C ILE A 102 7.67 -12.94 8.29
N GLU A 103 8.18 -13.82 9.15
CA GLU A 103 7.51 -14.23 10.40
C GLU A 103 6.04 -14.64 10.21
N GLY A 104 5.77 -15.41 9.14
CA GLY A 104 4.43 -15.89 8.81
C GLY A 104 3.47 -14.82 8.26
N SER A 105 3.94 -13.64 7.94
CA SER A 105 3.17 -12.56 7.33
C SER A 105 3.62 -12.31 5.90
N LEU A 106 2.66 -12.14 4.99
CA LEU A 106 2.97 -11.68 3.63
C LEU A 106 3.43 -10.23 3.68
N VAL A 107 4.62 -10.00 3.18
CA VAL A 107 5.22 -8.67 3.06
C VAL A 107 5.35 -8.30 1.59
N MET A 108 4.90 -7.11 1.25
CA MET A 108 5.05 -6.52 -0.08
C MET A 108 5.87 -5.25 0.04
N VAL A 109 6.87 -5.10 -0.83
CA VAL A 109 7.78 -3.95 -0.85
C VAL A 109 7.80 -3.36 -2.25
N ASP A 110 7.59 -2.07 -2.35
CA ASP A 110 7.72 -1.34 -3.60
C ASP A 110 9.17 -1.37 -4.08
N SER A 111 9.39 -1.75 -5.34
CA SER A 111 10.74 -1.94 -5.88
C SER A 111 11.47 -0.63 -6.19
N GLU A 112 10.75 0.48 -6.36
CA GLU A 112 11.33 1.79 -6.66
C GLU A 112 11.68 2.55 -5.40
N THR A 113 10.77 2.55 -4.42
CA THR A 113 10.93 3.31 -3.17
C THR A 113 11.58 2.50 -2.06
N GLY A 114 11.49 1.17 -2.10
CA GLY A 114 11.89 0.29 -1.01
C GLY A 114 10.91 0.31 0.18
N GLU A 115 9.78 0.99 0.05
CA GLU A 115 8.79 1.09 1.12
C GLU A 115 7.93 -0.18 1.19
N ARG A 116 7.68 -0.62 2.42
CA ARG A 116 6.76 -1.73 2.68
C ARG A 116 5.31 -1.25 2.58
N LEU A 117 4.49 -1.97 1.84
CA LEU A 117 3.06 -1.73 1.80
C LEU A 117 2.44 -2.13 3.14
N LEU A 118 1.66 -1.21 3.71
CA LEU A 118 0.94 -1.45 4.95
C LEU A 118 -0.30 -2.32 4.68
N ASN A 119 -0.59 -3.25 5.58
CA ASN A 119 -1.86 -3.93 5.56
C ASN A 119 -2.99 -3.02 6.09
N SER A 120 -4.24 -3.45 5.96
CA SER A 120 -5.40 -2.62 6.32
C SER A 120 -5.42 -2.20 7.80
N SER A 121 -4.95 -3.04 8.71
CA SER A 121 -4.87 -2.72 10.15
C SER A 121 -3.78 -1.70 10.43
N GLU A 122 -2.60 -1.88 9.84
CA GLU A 122 -1.47 -0.94 9.94
C GLU A 122 -1.85 0.42 9.35
N LEU A 123 -2.49 0.42 8.17
CA LEU A 123 -2.94 1.65 7.54
C LEU A 123 -3.98 2.38 8.39
N ALA A 124 -4.92 1.65 9.02
CA ALA A 124 -5.91 2.24 9.91
C ALA A 124 -5.24 2.86 11.16
N ALA A 125 -4.26 2.18 11.76
CA ALA A 125 -3.50 2.70 12.90
C ALA A 125 -2.73 3.98 12.52
N THR A 126 -1.99 3.95 11.41
CA THR A 126 -1.26 5.12 10.91
C THR A 126 -2.19 6.31 10.62
N ASN A 127 -3.35 6.06 10.03
CA ASN A 127 -4.35 7.11 9.78
C ASN A 127 -4.91 7.70 11.07
N GLN A 128 -5.11 6.89 12.12
CA GLN A 128 -5.54 7.40 13.42
C GLN A 128 -4.48 8.28 14.07
N GLU A 129 -3.22 7.84 14.06
CA GLU A 129 -2.10 8.64 14.58
C GLU A 129 -1.95 9.96 13.83
N LEU A 130 -2.00 9.92 12.50
CA LEU A 130 -1.93 11.12 11.67
C LEU A 130 -3.07 12.09 11.95
N THR A 131 -4.29 11.57 12.15
CA THR A 131 -5.46 12.38 12.48
C THR A 131 -5.28 13.05 13.83
N ALA A 132 -4.81 12.34 14.86
CA ALA A 132 -4.53 12.91 16.18
C ALA A 132 -3.46 14.00 16.12
N THR A 133 -2.35 13.74 15.44
CA THR A 133 -1.27 14.71 15.23
C THR A 133 -1.76 15.97 14.52
N ASN A 134 -2.59 15.81 13.49
CA ASN A 134 -3.16 16.95 12.77
C ASN A 134 -4.08 17.80 13.66
N GLN A 135 -4.87 17.17 14.54
CA GLN A 135 -5.71 17.89 15.50
C GLN A 135 -4.87 18.69 16.51
N GLU A 136 -3.78 18.10 17.00
CA GLU A 136 -2.85 18.80 17.91
C GLU A 136 -2.18 19.99 17.23
N LEU A 137 -1.75 19.81 15.96
CA LEU A 137 -1.15 20.90 15.19
C LEU A 137 -2.11 22.05 14.91
N ILE A 138 -3.38 21.73 14.61
CA ILE A 138 -4.43 22.74 14.42
C ILE A 138 -4.64 23.53 15.71
N ALA A 139 -4.78 22.84 16.85
CA ALA A 139 -4.96 23.50 18.14
C ALA A 139 -3.76 24.38 18.52
N ALA A 140 -2.53 23.89 18.29
CA ALA A 140 -1.32 24.65 18.54
C ALA A 140 -1.24 25.92 17.65
N LYS A 141 -1.62 25.77 16.36
CA LYS A 141 -1.68 26.90 15.45
C LYS A 141 -2.69 27.97 15.87
N GLU A 142 -3.89 27.57 16.25
CA GLU A 142 -4.94 28.47 16.74
C GLU A 142 -4.48 29.23 18.01
N GLU A 143 -3.78 28.54 18.91
CA GLU A 143 -3.23 29.15 20.12
C GLU A 143 -2.16 30.20 19.78
N VAL A 144 -1.24 29.90 18.83
CA VAL A 144 -0.21 30.86 18.40
C VAL A 144 -0.86 32.07 17.70
N GLU A 145 -1.86 31.86 16.87
CA GLU A 145 -2.59 32.95 16.20
C GLU A 145 -3.32 33.85 17.23
N ARG A 146 -3.92 33.26 18.25
CA ARG A 146 -4.55 33.99 19.36
C ARG A 146 -3.55 34.84 20.14
N GLN A 147 -2.40 34.25 20.50
CA GLN A 147 -1.33 34.98 21.21
C GLN A 147 -0.76 36.12 20.37
N ALA A 148 -0.59 35.90 19.06
CA ALA A 148 -0.15 36.95 18.15
C ALA A 148 -1.14 38.11 18.11
N ALA A 149 -2.43 37.82 17.99
CA ALA A 149 -3.48 38.84 17.98
C ALA A 149 -3.55 39.62 19.31
N GLU A 150 -3.41 38.93 20.45
CA GLU A 150 -3.34 39.59 21.76
C GLU A 150 -2.13 40.50 21.89
N MET A 151 -0.98 40.08 21.38
CA MET A 151 0.27 40.87 21.38
C MET A 151 0.14 42.10 20.49
N GLU A 152 -0.43 41.95 19.29
CA GLU A 152 -0.70 43.07 18.40
C GLU A 152 -1.65 44.11 19.02
N ALA A 153 -2.72 43.66 19.65
CA ALA A 153 -3.66 44.50 20.37
C ALA A 153 -2.99 45.25 21.54
N LEU A 154 -2.09 44.62 22.26
CA LEU A 154 -1.31 45.22 23.32
C LEU A 154 -0.35 46.28 22.80
N LEU A 155 0.35 45.99 21.70
CA LEU A 155 1.23 46.92 21.02
C LEU A 155 0.48 48.13 20.51
N ALA A 156 -0.71 47.95 19.93
CA ALA A 156 -1.55 49.04 19.49
C ALA A 156 -1.92 50.00 20.66
N LYS A 157 -2.38 49.41 21.78
CA LYS A 157 -2.69 50.21 23.03
C LYS A 157 -1.45 50.95 23.56
N TYR A 158 -0.29 50.30 23.52
CA TYR A 158 0.97 50.94 23.94
C TYR A 158 1.33 52.13 23.07
N ARG A 159 1.24 51.98 21.75
CA ARG A 159 1.50 53.06 20.78
C ARG A 159 0.54 54.23 20.92
N GLU A 160 -0.72 53.98 21.18
CA GLU A 160 -1.74 54.98 21.46
C GLU A 160 -1.41 55.79 22.70
N ARG A 161 -0.92 55.12 23.78
CA ARG A 161 -0.68 55.76 25.09
C ARG A 161 0.67 56.49 25.18
N PHE A 162 1.72 55.97 24.50
CA PHE A 162 3.09 56.41 24.70
C PHE A 162 3.79 56.87 23.39
N GLY A 163 3.11 56.84 22.27
CA GLY A 163 3.70 57.12 20.94
C GLY A 163 4.44 55.93 20.35
N ASN A 164 4.99 56.10 19.16
CA ASN A 164 5.76 55.06 18.49
C ASN A 164 7.07 54.79 19.25
N LEU A 165 7.46 53.49 19.31
CA LEU A 165 8.76 53.10 19.81
C LEU A 165 9.87 53.81 19.01
N PRO A 166 10.94 54.33 19.65
CA PRO A 166 12.04 54.92 18.94
C PRO A 166 12.63 53.89 17.95
N GLU A 167 12.77 54.31 16.69
CA GLU A 167 13.50 53.49 15.71
C GLU A 167 14.90 53.24 16.24
N ASN A 168 15.28 51.95 16.37
CA ASN A 168 16.64 51.60 16.68
C ASN A 168 17.54 52.16 15.60
N GLN A 169 18.19 53.29 15.87
CA GLN A 169 19.29 53.73 15.07
C GLN A 169 20.43 52.72 15.30
N ASN A 170 20.65 51.89 14.31
CA ASN A 170 21.77 50.95 14.28
C ASN A 170 23.08 51.67 14.60
N LEU A 171 23.73 51.20 15.65
CA LEU A 171 25.15 51.43 15.90
C LEU A 171 25.95 50.54 14.97
#